data_f70b6bac7421bf4407f82bf234aa1a48
#
_entry.id   f70b6bac7421bf4407f82bf234aa1a48
#
_cell.length_a   1.000
_cell.length_b   1.000
_cell.length_c   1.000
_cell.angle_alpha   90.00
_cell.angle_beta   90.00
_cell.angle_gamma   90.00
#
_symmetry.space_group_name_H-M   'P 1'
#
loop_
_entity.id
_entity.type
_entity.pdbx_description
1 polymer ?
#
loop_
_entity_poly.entity_id
_entity_poly.type
_entity_poly.pdbx_seq_one_letter_code
_entity_poly.pdbx_strand_id
1 'polypeptide(L)'
;MKVNCNDEGIRKSVESIENGGVIIFPTDTVYGIGCNPYDANAVKKIYEIKSREKIKSLPVLVSSIEIVKQISIIDEFTEKIIKKYWPGPLTLILKLKD
;
A
#
# COMPACT_ATOMS: atom_id res chain seq x y z
N MET A 1 -11.90 -3.02 -16.03
CA MET A 1 -12.34 -1.67 -16.47
C MET A 1 -11.17 -0.71 -16.38
N LYS A 2 -10.99 0.10 -17.41
CA LYS A 2 -9.98 1.16 -17.39
C LYS A 2 -10.64 2.47 -16.98
N VAL A 3 -9.95 3.26 -16.16
CA VAL A 3 -10.41 4.59 -15.77
C VAL A 3 -9.27 5.59 -15.97
N ASN A 4 -9.62 6.85 -16.12
CA ASN A 4 -8.62 7.91 -16.28
C ASN A 4 -7.98 8.27 -14.93
N CYS A 5 -6.76 8.78 -14.96
CA CYS A 5 -6.07 9.27 -13.75
C CYS A 5 -6.58 10.66 -13.41
N ASN A 6 -7.81 10.73 -12.89
CA ASN A 6 -8.47 11.95 -12.44
C ASN A 6 -9.27 11.63 -11.17
N ASP A 7 -9.96 12.62 -10.63
CA ASP A 7 -10.70 12.45 -9.37
C ASP A 7 -11.73 11.33 -9.43
N GLU A 8 -12.43 11.20 -10.56
CA GLU A 8 -13.42 10.13 -10.72
C GLU A 8 -12.74 8.76 -10.80
N GLY A 9 -11.61 8.66 -11.50
CA GLY A 9 -10.84 7.42 -11.57
C GLY A 9 -10.31 7.00 -10.21
N ILE A 10 -9.86 7.96 -9.42
CA ILE A 10 -9.41 7.71 -8.04
C ILE A 10 -10.58 7.20 -7.19
N ARG A 11 -11.75 7.84 -7.30
CA ARG A 11 -12.94 7.43 -6.55
C ARG A 11 -13.35 5.99 -6.89
N LYS A 12 -13.35 5.65 -8.18
CA LYS A 12 -13.68 4.29 -8.63
C LYS A 12 -12.66 3.27 -8.14
N SER A 13 -11.38 3.65 -8.11
CA SER A 13 -10.32 2.78 -7.59
C SER A 13 -10.51 2.52 -6.10
N VAL A 14 -10.84 3.55 -5.32
CA VAL A 14 -11.12 3.39 -3.89
C VAL A 14 -12.31 2.47 -3.66
N GLU A 15 -13.39 2.64 -4.42
CA GLU A 15 -14.56 1.77 -4.33
C GLU A 15 -14.19 0.31 -4.61
N SER A 16 -13.38 0.07 -5.64
CA SER A 16 -12.94 -1.28 -5.98
C SER A 16 -12.14 -1.90 -4.83
N ILE A 17 -11.22 -1.14 -4.25
CA ILE A 17 -10.39 -1.61 -3.12
C ILE A 17 -11.28 -1.94 -1.92
N GLU A 18 -12.23 -1.08 -1.59
CA GLU A 18 -13.14 -1.27 -0.46
C GLU A 18 -14.02 -2.52 -0.64
N ASN A 19 -14.30 -2.90 -1.87
CA ASN A 19 -15.10 -4.08 -2.21
C ASN A 19 -14.24 -5.33 -2.44
N GLY A 20 -13.01 -5.33 -2.00
CA GLY A 20 -12.12 -6.50 -2.09
C GLY A 20 -11.43 -6.67 -3.43
N GLY A 21 -11.46 -5.64 -4.26
CA GLY A 21 -10.84 -5.67 -5.57
C GLY A 21 -9.35 -5.39 -5.53
N VAL A 22 -8.71 -5.64 -6.66
CA VAL A 22 -7.30 -5.35 -6.90
C VAL A 22 -7.24 -4.29 -8.00
N ILE A 23 -6.38 -3.30 -7.84
CA ILE A 23 -6.20 -2.24 -8.84
C ILE A 23 -4.80 -2.29 -9.43
N ILE A 24 -4.68 -1.80 -10.66
CA ILE A 24 -3.39 -1.59 -11.33
C ILE A 24 -3.28 -0.09 -11.56
N PHE A 25 -2.17 0.48 -11.14
CA PHE A 25 -1.99 1.94 -11.19
C PHE A 25 -0.60 2.30 -11.71
N PRO A 26 -0.45 3.46 -12.34
CA PRO A 26 0.86 3.91 -12.83
C PRO A 26 1.72 4.42 -11.68
N THR A 27 3.03 4.19 -11.79
CA THR A 27 4.03 4.76 -10.90
C THR A 27 5.07 5.51 -11.72
N ASP A 28 6.11 6.00 -11.08
CA ASP A 28 7.19 6.72 -11.77
C ASP A 28 8.07 5.81 -12.64
N THR A 29 8.00 4.49 -12.44
CA THR A 29 8.82 3.53 -13.20
C THR A 29 7.97 2.52 -13.97
N VAL A 30 7.16 1.73 -13.27
CA VAL A 30 6.33 0.68 -13.86
C VAL A 30 4.92 0.76 -13.26
N TYR A 31 4.00 -0.03 -13.81
CA TYR A 31 2.68 -0.14 -13.17
C TYR A 31 2.78 -0.92 -11.87
N GLY A 32 2.04 -0.47 -10.88
CA GLY A 32 1.90 -1.17 -9.60
C GLY A 32 0.58 -1.91 -9.52
N ILE A 33 0.51 -2.87 -8.60
CA ILE A 33 -0.72 -3.60 -8.29
C ILE A 33 -1.00 -3.47 -6.80
N GLY A 34 -2.24 -3.20 -6.43
CA GLY A 34 -2.59 -2.95 -5.03
C GLY A 34 -3.98 -3.37 -4.64
N CYS A 35 -4.17 -3.51 -3.34
CA CYS A 35 -5.46 -3.85 -2.75
C CYS A 35 -5.53 -3.33 -1.32
N ASN A 36 -6.67 -3.57 -0.65
CA ASN A 36 -6.80 -3.28 0.77
C ASN A 36 -5.93 -4.26 1.59
N PRO A 37 -4.93 -3.77 2.35
CA PRO A 37 -4.04 -4.66 3.12
C PRO A 37 -4.75 -5.39 4.26
N TYR A 38 -5.92 -4.93 4.68
CA TYR A 38 -6.72 -5.61 5.72
C TYR A 38 -7.61 -6.71 5.16
N ASP A 39 -7.71 -6.85 3.85
CA ASP A 39 -8.52 -7.88 3.20
C ASP A 39 -7.62 -9.04 2.78
N ALA A 40 -7.63 -10.11 3.57
CA ALA A 40 -6.77 -11.27 3.33
C ALA A 40 -7.03 -11.92 1.97
N ASN A 41 -8.27 -11.94 1.51
CA ASN A 41 -8.61 -12.50 0.20
C ASN A 41 -8.05 -11.67 -0.94
N ALA A 42 -8.10 -10.33 -0.81
CA ALA A 42 -7.53 -9.43 -1.82
C ALA A 42 -6.00 -9.56 -1.87
N VAL A 43 -5.35 -9.64 -0.72
CA VAL A 43 -3.90 -9.85 -0.63
C VAL A 43 -3.50 -11.17 -1.30
N LYS A 44 -4.28 -12.23 -1.05
CA LYS A 44 -4.05 -13.54 -1.68
C LYS A 44 -4.14 -13.44 -3.21
N LYS A 45 -5.07 -12.66 -3.74
CA LYS A 45 -5.19 -12.45 -5.18
C LYS A 45 -3.92 -11.82 -5.77
N ILE A 46 -3.29 -10.88 -5.07
CA ILE A 46 -2.04 -10.27 -5.51
C ILE A 46 -0.93 -11.32 -5.61
N TYR A 47 -0.78 -12.17 -4.60
CA TYR A 47 0.23 -13.23 -4.64
C TYR A 47 -0.01 -14.19 -5.81
N GLU A 48 -1.26 -14.55 -6.07
CA GLU A 48 -1.63 -15.42 -7.18
C GLU A 48 -1.31 -14.77 -8.54
N ILE A 49 -1.68 -13.50 -8.72
CA ILE A 49 -1.45 -12.77 -9.97
C ILE A 49 0.05 -12.64 -10.26
N LYS A 50 0.85 -12.36 -9.24
CA LYS A 50 2.30 -12.18 -9.39
C LYS A 50 3.05 -13.52 -9.38
N SER A 51 2.40 -14.63 -9.13
CA SER A 51 3.02 -15.94 -8.93
C SER A 51 4.11 -15.87 -7.86
N ARG A 52 3.85 -15.08 -6.81
CA ARG A 52 4.82 -14.80 -5.76
C ARG A 52 4.61 -15.71 -4.56
N GLU A 53 5.71 -16.13 -3.95
CA GLU A 53 5.66 -16.92 -2.74
C GLU A 53 5.10 -16.08 -1.57
N LYS A 54 4.21 -16.67 -0.78
CA LYS A 54 3.55 -15.97 0.33
C LYS A 54 4.49 -15.51 1.44
N ILE A 55 5.68 -16.11 1.52
CA ILE A 55 6.68 -15.71 2.51
C ILE A 55 7.38 -14.40 2.16
N LYS A 56 7.27 -13.95 0.91
CA LYS A 56 7.83 -12.67 0.50
C LYS A 56 6.87 -11.54 0.86
N SER A 57 7.39 -10.55 1.57
CA SER A 57 6.61 -9.41 2.01
C SER A 57 6.13 -8.54 0.86
N LEU A 58 4.99 -7.88 1.06
CA LEU A 58 4.50 -6.83 0.19
C LEU A 58 4.60 -5.51 0.92
N PRO A 59 5.01 -4.43 0.24
CA PRO A 59 5.03 -3.12 0.88
C PRO A 59 3.61 -2.59 1.08
N VAL A 60 3.41 -1.83 2.15
CA VAL A 60 2.14 -1.15 2.42
C VAL A 60 2.36 0.35 2.21
N LEU A 61 1.55 0.95 1.35
CA LEU A 61 1.55 2.39 1.14
C LEU A 61 0.61 3.04 2.16
N VAL A 62 1.06 4.14 2.72
CA VAL A 62 0.27 4.88 3.70
C VAL A 62 0.17 6.33 3.28
N SER A 63 -0.95 6.98 3.64
CA SER A 63 -1.19 8.38 3.28
C SER A 63 -0.67 9.36 4.33
N SER A 64 -0.37 8.90 5.54
CA SER A 64 0.08 9.76 6.63
C SER A 64 0.86 8.99 7.68
N ILE A 65 1.64 9.73 8.50
CA ILE A 65 2.37 9.15 9.62
C ILE A 65 1.42 8.61 10.70
N GLU A 66 0.24 9.19 10.82
CA GLU A 66 -0.77 8.73 11.79
C GLU A 66 -1.20 7.29 11.50
N ILE A 67 -1.34 6.95 10.22
CA ILE A 67 -1.67 5.58 9.82
C ILE A 67 -0.52 4.63 10.18
N VAL A 68 0.72 5.05 9.95
CA VAL A 68 1.89 4.24 10.34
C VAL A 68 1.86 3.93 11.84
N LYS A 69 1.55 4.93 12.66
CA LYS A 69 1.46 4.76 14.11
C LYS A 69 0.34 3.81 14.53
N GLN A 70 -0.71 3.70 13.73
CA GLN A 70 -1.83 2.78 14.01
C GLN A 70 -1.47 1.34 13.73
N ILE A 71 -0.65 1.08 12.73
CA ILE A 71 -0.37 -0.29 12.26
C ILE A 71 1.00 -0.82 12.67
N SER A 72 1.90 0.04 13.11
CA SER A 72 3.27 -0.35 13.44
C SER A 72 3.78 0.30 14.73
N ILE A 73 4.87 -0.24 15.25
CA ILE A 73 5.56 0.31 16.40
C ILE A 73 6.72 1.15 15.89
N ILE A 74 6.71 2.44 16.21
CA ILE A 74 7.80 3.35 15.85
C ILE A 74 8.29 4.12 17.06
N ASP A 75 9.60 4.39 17.10
CA ASP A 75 10.23 5.21 18.13
C ASP A 75 10.48 6.63 17.62
N GLU A 76 11.02 7.48 18.47
CA GLU A 76 11.29 8.87 18.10
C GLU A 76 12.28 8.98 16.94
N PHE A 77 13.29 8.10 16.90
CA PHE A 77 14.29 8.10 15.84
C PHE A 77 13.65 7.77 14.49
N THR A 78 12.82 6.73 14.47
CA THR A 78 12.07 6.34 13.25
C THR A 78 11.16 7.45 12.79
N GLU A 79 10.45 8.10 13.72
CA GLU A 79 9.56 9.22 13.39
C GLU A 79 10.31 10.38 12.75
N LYS A 80 11.53 10.68 13.23
CA LYS A 80 12.37 11.72 12.65
C LYS A 80 12.79 11.38 11.23
N ILE A 81 13.11 10.12 10.96
CA ILE A 81 13.45 9.65 9.62
C ILE A 81 12.25 9.81 8.68
N ILE A 82 11.06 9.42 9.12
CA ILE A 82 9.84 9.55 8.33
C ILE A 82 9.58 11.00 7.98
N LYS A 83 9.66 11.90 8.95
CA LYS A 83 9.41 13.33 8.71
C LYS A 83 10.43 13.97 7.78
N LYS A 84 11.67 13.45 7.77
CA LYS A 84 12.72 13.98 6.91
C LYS A 84 12.62 13.49 5.47
N TYR A 85 12.30 12.24 5.25
CA TYR A 85 12.39 11.59 3.94
C TYR A 85 11.05 11.30 3.26
N TRP A 86 9.95 11.30 4.00
CA TRP A 86 8.63 11.08 3.43
C TRP A 86 7.88 12.40 3.26
N PRO A 87 7.14 12.56 2.15
CA PRO A 87 7.01 11.63 1.04
C PRO A 87 8.31 11.53 0.23
N GLY A 88 8.63 10.32 -0.21
CA GLY A 88 9.85 10.10 -1.00
C GLY A 88 10.19 8.62 -1.11
N PRO A 89 11.27 8.29 -1.86
CA PRO A 89 11.61 6.92 -2.20
C PRO A 89 12.37 6.20 -1.06
N LEU A 90 11.76 6.13 0.10
CA LEU A 90 12.32 5.41 1.25
C LEU A 90 11.31 4.41 1.76
N THR A 91 11.69 3.13 1.78
CA THR A 91 10.89 2.06 2.37
C THR A 91 11.47 1.71 3.74
N LEU A 92 10.62 1.65 4.75
CA LEU A 92 11.00 1.26 6.10
C LEU A 92 10.42 -0.11 6.43
N ILE A 93 11.22 -0.92 7.13
CA ILE A 93 10.78 -2.20 7.66
C ILE A 93 10.53 -1.99 9.16
N LEU A 94 9.26 -2.09 9.55
CA LEU A 94 8.82 -1.80 10.91
C LEU A 94 8.10 -3.01 11.51
N LYS A 95 8.14 -3.09 12.84
CA LYS A 95 7.39 -4.11 13.55
C LYS A 95 5.92 -3.75 13.57
N LEU A 96 5.06 -4.66 13.13
CA LEU A 96 3.62 -4.44 13.13
C LEU A 96 3.06 -4.56 14.53
N LYS A 97 1.98 -3.82 14.78
CA LYS A 97 1.13 -4.03 15.94
C LYS A 97 0.24 -5.24 15.68
N ASP A 98 -0.13 -5.91 16.75
CA ASP A 98 -1.03 -7.07 16.69
C ASP A 98 -2.45 -6.67 16.28
#